data_8883bd7feaba0a9d5056881c88c990f4
#
_entry.id   8883bd7feaba0a9d5056881c88c990f4
#
_cell.length_a   1.000
_cell.length_b   1.000
_cell.length_c   1.000
_cell.angle_alpha   90.00
_cell.angle_beta   90.00
_cell.angle_gamma   90.00
#
_symmetry.space_group_name_H-M   'P 1'
#
loop_
_entity.id
_entity.type
_entity.pdbx_description
1 polymer ?
#
loop_
_entity_poly.entity_id
_entity_poly.type
_entity_poly.pdbx_seq_one_letter_code
_entity_poly.pdbx_strand_id
1 'polypeptide(L)'
;MTFFKKIFNSLRFWQILSLILLLMIVSSVALYIYSRPSDDTFVIEDDFGGNLFPSAIVSTASTGTQVYIPSSRNYIGNAQSELAFRIRAPYNLCKIHVEVSSTPFFQRSVSDFVLPKKDVEYMVFPDILWNYEALKNNAQSVPVSVSISVSIGREDPVQKVKTYSVRSINECLIGYKDAQMNFYDTGIYFAAYVNEEHPMIDQLLREALNTRIVRRFVGLQNGESQVDKQIYALWFMLQKRNFTYSSVSNSILSSNVVFSQRVRTLDDALESSQINCVDGSVLFASLMRAINIEPVLIRIPGHMFVGYYSDKKKENLNFLETTMLGDVNLDDFFPEENLDSLSEGKSQTEMSRLTYNKAKEYATKKYKEFEDQIKGKGPNTLFLPISKETRAKIQSIGR
;
A
#
# COMPACT_ATOMS: atom_id res chain seq x y z
N MET A 1 70.66 -39.23 -29.92
CA MET A 1 70.63 -37.87 -29.33
C MET A 1 70.63 -36.72 -30.36
N THR A 2 71.07 -36.96 -31.60
CA THR A 2 71.15 -35.95 -32.69
C THR A 2 69.79 -35.63 -33.37
N PHE A 3 68.83 -36.55 -33.40
CA PHE A 3 67.56 -36.37 -34.08
C PHE A 3 66.61 -35.37 -33.34
N PHE A 4 66.54 -35.48 -32.02
CA PHE A 4 65.77 -34.56 -31.18
C PHE A 4 66.28 -33.12 -31.21
N LYS A 5 67.63 -32.91 -31.25
CA LYS A 5 68.23 -31.58 -31.38
C LYS A 5 67.87 -30.89 -32.69
N LYS A 6 67.68 -31.63 -33.77
CA LYS A 6 67.35 -31.09 -35.12
C LYS A 6 65.90 -30.66 -35.20
N ILE A 7 64.95 -31.31 -34.46
CA ILE A 7 63.56 -30.95 -34.37
C ILE A 7 63.41 -29.68 -33.53
N PHE A 8 64.08 -29.57 -32.38
CA PHE A 8 63.97 -28.40 -31.51
C PHE A 8 64.63 -27.13 -32.13
N ASN A 9 65.53 -27.25 -33.08
CA ASN A 9 66.08 -26.10 -33.80
C ASN A 9 65.32 -25.73 -35.07
N SER A 10 64.26 -26.40 -35.40
CA SER A 10 63.37 -26.09 -36.54
C SER A 10 62.46 -24.98 -36.26
N LEU A 11 62.46 -23.90 -37.05
CA LEU A 11 61.53 -22.79 -36.96
C LEU A 11 60.08 -23.27 -37.05
N ARG A 12 59.79 -24.30 -37.88
CA ARG A 12 58.49 -24.93 -38.04
C ARG A 12 58.00 -25.63 -36.78
N PHE A 13 58.90 -26.24 -35.99
CA PHE A 13 58.55 -26.87 -34.72
C PHE A 13 57.98 -25.80 -33.73
N TRP A 14 58.67 -24.69 -33.62
CA TRP A 14 58.27 -23.61 -32.74
C TRP A 14 56.96 -22.92 -33.22
N GLN A 15 56.78 -22.82 -34.53
CA GLN A 15 55.51 -22.32 -35.11
C GLN A 15 54.33 -23.24 -34.82
N ILE A 16 54.49 -24.55 -34.93
CA ILE A 16 53.48 -25.55 -34.62
C ILE A 16 53.17 -25.54 -33.10
N LEU A 17 54.22 -25.50 -32.26
CA LEU A 17 54.07 -25.47 -30.82
C LEU A 17 53.35 -24.20 -30.36
N SER A 18 53.68 -23.05 -30.92
CA SER A 18 52.98 -21.78 -30.61
C SER A 18 51.53 -21.80 -31.05
N LEU A 19 51.20 -22.42 -32.19
CA LEU A 19 49.81 -22.57 -32.66
C LEU A 19 49.00 -23.48 -31.72
N ILE A 20 49.60 -24.60 -31.26
CA ILE A 20 48.95 -25.50 -30.30
C ILE A 20 48.70 -24.79 -28.95
N LEU A 21 49.67 -24.05 -28.45
CA LEU A 21 49.53 -23.26 -27.23
C LEU A 21 48.45 -22.19 -27.37
N LEU A 22 48.41 -21.50 -28.51
CA LEU A 22 47.37 -20.51 -28.79
C LEU A 22 45.96 -21.15 -28.82
N LEU A 23 45.85 -22.32 -29.48
CA LEU A 23 44.57 -23.07 -29.50
C LEU A 23 44.16 -23.53 -28.11
N MET A 24 45.07 -23.98 -27.26
CA MET A 24 44.80 -24.35 -25.89
C MET A 24 44.35 -23.13 -25.04
N ILE A 25 44.98 -21.98 -25.22
CA ILE A 25 44.57 -20.74 -24.56
C ILE A 25 43.17 -20.32 -25.00
N VAL A 26 42.92 -20.32 -26.33
CA VAL A 26 41.60 -19.95 -26.89
C VAL A 26 40.51 -20.92 -26.39
N SER A 27 40.79 -22.22 -26.39
CA SER A 27 39.81 -23.21 -25.87
C SER A 27 39.59 -23.08 -24.36
N SER A 28 40.63 -22.78 -23.59
CA SER A 28 40.50 -22.54 -22.14
C SER A 28 39.71 -21.27 -21.83
N VAL A 29 39.93 -20.20 -22.60
CA VAL A 29 39.16 -18.95 -22.49
C VAL A 29 37.70 -19.15 -22.92
N ALA A 30 37.47 -19.89 -24.01
CA ALA A 30 36.13 -20.24 -24.46
C ALA A 30 35.37 -21.09 -23.43
N LEU A 31 36.05 -22.11 -22.86
CA LEU A 31 35.50 -22.92 -21.76
C LEU A 31 35.21 -22.06 -20.51
N TYR A 32 36.11 -21.16 -20.17
CA TYR A 32 35.93 -20.24 -19.03
C TYR A 32 34.73 -19.27 -19.26
N ILE A 33 34.58 -18.72 -20.47
CA ILE A 33 33.43 -17.87 -20.84
C ILE A 33 32.13 -18.70 -20.85
N TYR A 34 32.17 -19.94 -21.36
CA TYR A 34 31.03 -20.83 -21.40
C TYR A 34 30.64 -21.39 -20.05
N SER A 35 31.57 -21.56 -19.12
CA SER A 35 31.34 -22.03 -17.74
C SER A 35 30.97 -20.91 -16.77
N ARG A 36 31.10 -19.64 -17.17
CA ARG A 36 30.53 -18.55 -16.35
C ARG A 36 29.03 -18.74 -16.32
N PRO A 37 28.42 -18.85 -15.12
CA PRO A 37 26.96 -18.72 -15.02
C PRO A 37 26.61 -17.42 -15.73
N SER A 38 25.71 -17.46 -16.70
CA SER A 38 25.23 -16.23 -17.34
C SER A 38 24.68 -15.35 -16.23
N ASP A 39 25.05 -14.07 -16.21
CA ASP A 39 24.49 -13.08 -15.28
C ASP A 39 22.95 -13.00 -15.41
N ASP A 40 22.38 -13.71 -16.37
CA ASP A 40 20.98 -13.80 -16.75
C ASP A 40 20.22 -15.01 -16.16
N THR A 41 20.78 -15.73 -15.17
CA THR A 41 20.09 -16.88 -14.55
C THR A 41 18.71 -16.49 -14.02
N PHE A 42 18.59 -15.31 -13.39
CA PHE A 42 17.33 -14.71 -12.99
C PHE A 42 17.44 -13.19 -12.95
N VAL A 43 16.30 -12.50 -12.97
CA VAL A 43 16.21 -11.03 -12.87
C VAL A 43 15.30 -10.67 -11.72
N ILE A 44 15.76 -9.81 -10.80
CA ILE A 44 14.90 -9.32 -9.71
C ILE A 44 13.87 -8.37 -10.31
N GLU A 45 12.60 -8.72 -10.13
CA GLU A 45 11.46 -7.89 -10.54
C GLU A 45 11.14 -6.80 -9.54
N ASP A 46 10.50 -5.75 -10.05
CA ASP A 46 10.20 -4.58 -9.24
C ASP A 46 9.03 -3.78 -9.83
N ASP A 47 7.84 -4.29 -9.58
CA ASP A 47 6.62 -3.63 -10.04
C ASP A 47 6.29 -2.36 -9.24
N PHE A 48 6.95 -2.16 -8.08
CA PHE A 48 6.75 -1.00 -7.21
C PHE A 48 7.92 0.00 -7.20
N GLY A 49 8.82 -0.06 -8.22
CA GLY A 49 9.91 0.91 -8.36
C GLY A 49 10.87 0.94 -7.18
N GLY A 50 11.24 -0.22 -6.63
CA GLY A 50 12.12 -0.37 -5.47
C GLY A 50 11.47 -0.06 -4.13
N ASN A 51 10.15 -0.07 -4.03
CA ASN A 51 9.45 0.22 -2.79
C ASN A 51 8.76 -1.02 -2.23
N LEU A 52 8.75 -1.14 -0.89
CA LEU A 52 7.96 -2.09 -0.12
C LEU A 52 7.02 -1.32 0.79
N PHE A 53 5.74 -1.71 0.82
CA PHE A 53 4.70 -0.97 1.54
C PHE A 53 4.24 -1.72 2.80
N PRO A 54 4.73 -1.35 4.00
CA PRO A 54 4.33 -1.96 5.26
C PRO A 54 2.82 -2.04 5.45
N SER A 55 2.08 -0.98 5.06
CA SER A 55 0.62 -0.95 5.19
C SER A 55 -0.08 -2.04 4.37
N ALA A 56 0.40 -2.33 3.15
CA ALA A 56 -0.12 -3.40 2.30
C ALA A 56 0.23 -4.78 2.87
N ILE A 57 1.50 -4.99 3.23
CA ILE A 57 2.00 -6.27 3.77
C ILE A 57 1.27 -6.63 5.08
N VAL A 58 1.18 -5.69 6.04
CA VAL A 58 0.56 -5.93 7.35
C VAL A 58 -0.94 -6.16 7.21
N SER A 59 -1.64 -5.38 6.41
CA SER A 59 -3.10 -5.44 6.30
C SER A 59 -3.64 -6.68 5.61
N THR A 60 -2.80 -7.40 4.84
CA THR A 60 -3.17 -8.64 4.16
C THR A 60 -2.56 -9.89 4.77
N ALA A 61 -1.72 -9.75 5.79
CA ALA A 61 -0.92 -10.81 6.38
C ALA A 61 -1.71 -12.04 6.83
N SER A 62 -2.89 -11.86 7.41
CA SER A 62 -3.70 -12.97 7.92
C SER A 62 -4.93 -13.27 7.05
N THR A 63 -5.27 -12.40 6.10
CA THR A 63 -6.44 -12.60 5.24
C THR A 63 -6.11 -13.45 4.01
N GLY A 64 -4.86 -13.53 3.61
CA GLY A 64 -4.44 -14.17 2.37
C GLY A 64 -4.97 -13.47 1.10
N THR A 65 -5.48 -12.24 1.24
CA THR A 65 -6.07 -11.51 0.11
C THR A 65 -4.99 -10.99 -0.81
N GLN A 66 -5.02 -11.40 -2.05
CA GLN A 66 -4.14 -10.87 -3.09
C GLN A 66 -4.76 -9.61 -3.69
N VAL A 67 -4.21 -8.44 -3.37
CA VAL A 67 -4.59 -7.15 -3.96
C VAL A 67 -3.68 -6.82 -5.15
N TYR A 68 -2.39 -7.08 -5.00
CA TYR A 68 -1.43 -6.96 -6.09
C TYR A 68 -1.65 -8.07 -7.13
N ILE A 69 -1.70 -7.69 -8.40
CA ILE A 69 -1.82 -8.61 -9.53
C ILE A 69 -0.48 -8.65 -10.25
N PRO A 70 0.24 -9.80 -10.23
CA PRO A 70 1.51 -9.92 -10.93
C PRO A 70 1.40 -9.63 -12.42
N SER A 71 2.39 -8.94 -12.98
CA SER A 71 2.48 -8.63 -14.40
C SER A 71 2.59 -9.88 -15.27
N SER A 72 3.12 -10.98 -14.74
CA SER A 72 3.21 -12.27 -15.40
C SER A 72 2.03 -13.18 -15.08
N ARG A 73 1.44 -13.82 -16.11
CA ARG A 73 0.43 -14.88 -15.92
C ARG A 73 1.02 -16.17 -15.35
N ASN A 74 2.32 -16.40 -15.57
CA ASN A 74 3.05 -17.57 -15.08
C ASN A 74 3.77 -17.17 -13.79
N TYR A 75 3.06 -17.05 -12.67
CA TYR A 75 3.69 -16.78 -11.40
C TYR A 75 3.54 -17.98 -10.44
N ILE A 76 4.49 -18.07 -9.49
CA ILE A 76 4.57 -19.13 -8.48
C ILE A 76 4.92 -18.48 -7.14
N GLY A 77 4.37 -18.99 -6.05
CA GLY A 77 4.61 -18.50 -4.71
C GLY A 77 3.59 -17.47 -4.25
N ASN A 78 3.94 -16.70 -3.22
CA ASN A 78 3.04 -15.76 -2.55
C ASN A 78 3.25 -14.33 -3.04
N ALA A 79 2.42 -13.87 -3.97
CA ALA A 79 2.52 -12.53 -4.54
C ALA A 79 2.40 -11.38 -3.51
N GLN A 80 1.89 -11.64 -2.30
CA GLN A 80 1.85 -10.66 -1.21
C GLN A 80 3.22 -10.34 -0.60
N SER A 81 4.26 -11.10 -0.95
CA SER A 81 5.62 -10.84 -0.47
C SER A 81 6.20 -9.54 -1.00
N GLU A 82 5.62 -8.95 -2.06
CA GLU A 82 6.13 -7.77 -2.77
C GLU A 82 7.57 -7.93 -3.33
N LEU A 83 8.21 -9.05 -3.07
CA LEU A 83 9.52 -9.40 -3.60
C LEU A 83 9.38 -10.48 -4.65
N ALA A 84 9.90 -10.24 -5.83
CA ALA A 84 9.81 -11.18 -6.95
C ALA A 84 11.08 -11.20 -7.79
N PHE A 85 11.26 -12.30 -8.51
CA PHE A 85 12.26 -12.41 -9.56
C PHE A 85 11.71 -13.22 -10.74
N ARG A 86 12.22 -12.94 -11.93
CA ARG A 86 11.94 -13.73 -13.13
C ARG A 86 13.05 -14.74 -13.39
N ILE A 87 12.64 -15.95 -13.75
CA ILE A 87 13.53 -17.04 -14.11
C ILE A 87 12.95 -17.86 -15.25
N ARG A 88 13.76 -18.24 -16.21
CA ARG A 88 13.38 -19.15 -17.29
C ARG A 88 13.76 -20.58 -16.92
N ALA A 89 12.79 -21.49 -16.95
CA ALA A 89 13.03 -22.88 -16.61
C ALA A 89 13.91 -23.59 -17.68
N PRO A 90 15.09 -24.13 -17.33
CA PRO A 90 15.96 -24.79 -18.30
C PRO A 90 15.46 -26.19 -18.72
N TYR A 91 14.61 -26.81 -17.91
CA TYR A 91 14.02 -28.13 -18.17
C TYR A 91 12.64 -28.25 -17.51
N ASN A 92 11.86 -29.29 -17.89
CA ASN A 92 10.56 -29.56 -17.29
C ASN A 92 10.70 -29.98 -15.82
N LEU A 93 9.75 -29.56 -15.00
CA LEU A 93 9.72 -29.83 -13.54
C LEU A 93 11.04 -29.39 -12.86
N CYS A 94 11.55 -28.25 -13.30
CA CYS A 94 12.80 -27.68 -12.79
C CYS A 94 12.62 -27.27 -11.33
N LYS A 95 13.42 -27.87 -10.43
CA LYS A 95 13.45 -27.49 -9.01
C LYS A 95 14.39 -26.32 -8.82
N ILE A 96 13.93 -25.31 -8.11
CA ILE A 96 14.74 -24.19 -7.68
C ILE A 96 14.70 -24.06 -6.17
N HIS A 97 15.84 -23.70 -5.58
CA HIS A 97 15.99 -23.36 -4.18
C HIS A 97 16.30 -21.87 -4.08
N VAL A 98 15.54 -21.16 -3.25
CA VAL A 98 15.59 -19.70 -3.13
C VAL A 98 15.87 -19.32 -1.69
N GLU A 99 16.90 -18.53 -1.48
CA GLU A 99 17.20 -17.94 -0.19
C GLU A 99 17.15 -16.41 -0.29
N VAL A 100 16.47 -15.78 0.67
CA VAL A 100 16.43 -14.33 0.83
C VAL A 100 17.11 -13.98 2.16
N SER A 101 18.10 -13.09 2.12
CA SER A 101 18.85 -12.68 3.31
C SER A 101 17.99 -11.91 4.29
N SER A 102 18.32 -11.97 5.58
CA SER A 102 17.63 -11.19 6.61
C SER A 102 17.91 -9.70 6.47
N THR A 103 16.93 -8.91 6.90
CA THR A 103 17.01 -7.45 7.06
C THR A 103 16.37 -7.08 8.40
N PRO A 104 16.35 -5.82 8.84
CA PRO A 104 15.58 -5.41 10.01
C PRO A 104 14.08 -5.72 9.90
N PHE A 105 13.53 -5.83 8.68
CA PHE A 105 12.10 -5.97 8.42
C PHE A 105 11.64 -7.41 8.14
N PHE A 106 12.56 -8.34 7.93
CA PHE A 106 12.25 -9.77 7.77
C PHE A 106 13.45 -10.66 8.08
N GLN A 107 13.16 -11.88 8.49
CA GLN A 107 14.18 -12.89 8.76
C GLN A 107 14.65 -13.56 7.48
N ARG A 108 15.80 -14.26 7.53
CA ARG A 108 16.25 -15.12 6.43
C ARG A 108 15.12 -16.09 6.07
N SER A 109 14.75 -16.09 4.81
CA SER A 109 13.66 -16.89 4.29
C SER A 109 14.21 -17.88 3.26
N VAL A 110 13.69 -19.11 3.27
CA VAL A 110 14.07 -20.17 2.36
C VAL A 110 12.82 -20.77 1.75
N SER A 111 12.80 -20.92 0.43
CA SER A 111 11.66 -21.47 -0.31
C SER A 111 12.12 -22.38 -1.42
N ASP A 112 11.41 -23.48 -1.64
CA ASP A 112 11.65 -24.40 -2.74
C ASP A 112 10.45 -24.39 -3.70
N PHE A 113 10.74 -24.26 -4.99
CA PHE A 113 9.70 -24.25 -6.02
C PHE A 113 9.98 -25.24 -7.13
N VAL A 114 8.93 -25.62 -7.86
CA VAL A 114 9.02 -26.43 -9.07
C VAL A 114 8.47 -25.62 -10.24
N LEU A 115 9.31 -25.36 -11.24
CA LEU A 115 8.92 -24.68 -12.49
C LEU A 115 8.44 -25.75 -13.48
N PRO A 116 7.13 -25.77 -13.86
CA PRO A 116 6.53 -26.91 -14.53
C PRO A 116 7.08 -27.21 -15.93
N LYS A 117 7.28 -26.16 -16.76
CA LYS A 117 7.56 -26.31 -18.20
C LYS A 117 8.90 -25.66 -18.57
N LYS A 118 9.68 -26.40 -19.36
CA LYS A 118 10.90 -25.91 -19.99
C LYS A 118 10.64 -24.68 -20.87
N ASP A 119 11.64 -23.79 -20.93
CA ASP A 119 11.69 -22.58 -21.76
C ASP A 119 10.56 -21.54 -21.45
N VAL A 120 9.75 -21.79 -20.40
CA VAL A 120 8.78 -20.82 -19.90
C VAL A 120 9.44 -19.93 -18.86
N GLU A 121 9.15 -18.64 -18.95
CA GLU A 121 9.56 -17.65 -17.95
C GLU A 121 8.51 -17.57 -16.83
N TYR A 122 8.97 -17.71 -15.61
CA TYR A 122 8.16 -17.64 -14.40
C TYR A 122 8.53 -16.46 -13.54
N MET A 123 7.55 -15.77 -13.02
CA MET A 123 7.69 -14.80 -11.94
C MET A 123 7.54 -15.55 -10.62
N VAL A 124 8.59 -15.54 -9.80
CA VAL A 124 8.64 -16.31 -8.54
C VAL A 124 8.62 -15.35 -7.37
N PHE A 125 7.69 -15.60 -6.46
CA PHE A 125 7.51 -14.86 -5.21
C PHE A 125 7.93 -15.74 -4.04
N PRO A 126 9.11 -15.52 -3.44
CA PRO A 126 9.53 -16.28 -2.27
C PRO A 126 8.62 -15.98 -1.07
N ASP A 127 8.47 -16.95 -0.18
CA ASP A 127 7.82 -16.74 1.10
C ASP A 127 8.74 -15.91 1.99
N ILE A 128 8.26 -14.78 2.48
CA ILE A 128 9.03 -13.86 3.32
C ILE A 128 8.54 -13.93 4.77
N LEU A 129 9.46 -14.18 5.69
CA LEU A 129 9.19 -14.19 7.12
C LEU A 129 9.26 -12.76 7.68
N TRP A 130 8.18 -11.99 7.48
CA TRP A 130 8.11 -10.59 7.86
C TRP A 130 8.21 -10.35 9.36
N ASN A 131 8.95 -9.34 9.77
CA ASN A 131 8.92 -8.77 11.11
C ASN A 131 7.81 -7.71 11.18
N TYR A 132 6.59 -8.15 11.47
CA TYR A 132 5.42 -7.27 11.50
C TYR A 132 5.53 -6.15 12.51
N GLU A 133 6.23 -6.38 13.63
CA GLU A 133 6.49 -5.35 14.63
C GLU A 133 7.38 -4.23 14.06
N ALA A 134 8.47 -4.60 13.39
CA ALA A 134 9.33 -3.63 12.72
C ALA A 134 8.60 -2.86 11.61
N LEU A 135 7.75 -3.55 10.81
CA LEU A 135 6.95 -2.90 9.77
C LEU A 135 5.94 -1.90 10.35
N LYS A 136 5.22 -2.26 11.41
CA LYS A 136 4.25 -1.39 12.08
C LYS A 136 4.91 -0.15 12.71
N ASN A 137 6.14 -0.29 13.20
CA ASN A 137 6.87 0.80 13.83
C ASN A 137 7.70 1.64 12.85
N ASN A 138 7.69 1.33 11.55
CA ASN A 138 8.44 2.08 10.55
C ASN A 138 7.76 3.40 10.17
N ALA A 139 8.10 4.48 10.85
CA ALA A 139 7.49 5.80 10.65
C ALA A 139 8.06 6.60 9.46
N GLN A 140 9.18 6.15 8.86
CA GLN A 140 9.85 6.83 7.74
C GLN A 140 10.37 5.83 6.73
N SER A 141 10.69 6.30 5.52
CA SER A 141 11.30 5.46 4.49
C SER A 141 12.73 5.05 4.89
N VAL A 142 13.03 3.74 4.84
CA VAL A 142 14.33 3.16 5.19
C VAL A 142 14.86 2.33 4.03
N PRO A 143 16.05 2.63 3.48
CA PRO A 143 16.67 1.78 2.46
C PRO A 143 17.18 0.47 3.08
N VAL A 144 16.93 -0.65 2.41
CA VAL A 144 17.45 -1.97 2.78
C VAL A 144 18.00 -2.69 1.56
N SER A 145 19.15 -3.32 1.72
CA SER A 145 19.72 -4.18 0.68
C SER A 145 19.23 -5.61 0.87
N VAL A 146 18.55 -6.13 -0.13
CA VAL A 146 18.01 -7.49 -0.14
C VAL A 146 18.85 -8.34 -1.07
N SER A 147 19.40 -9.42 -0.54
CA SER A 147 20.13 -10.41 -1.31
C SER A 147 19.22 -11.61 -1.56
N ILE A 148 19.05 -11.96 -2.84
CA ILE A 148 18.33 -13.14 -3.30
C ILE A 148 19.32 -14.09 -3.93
N SER A 149 19.38 -15.32 -3.44
CA SER A 149 20.21 -16.41 -3.94
C SER A 149 19.31 -17.48 -4.52
N VAL A 150 19.56 -17.88 -5.76
CA VAL A 150 18.78 -18.91 -6.46
C VAL A 150 19.71 -19.99 -6.97
N SER A 151 19.44 -21.25 -6.64
CA SER A 151 20.08 -22.41 -7.24
C SER A 151 19.08 -23.24 -8.03
N ILE A 152 19.51 -23.74 -9.19
CA ILE A 152 18.73 -24.56 -10.10
C ILE A 152 19.20 -26.02 -9.99
N GLY A 153 18.34 -26.87 -9.46
CA GLY A 153 18.67 -28.28 -9.28
C GLY A 153 19.85 -28.47 -8.32
N ARG A 154 21.03 -28.84 -8.85
CA ARG A 154 22.27 -29.05 -8.10
C ARG A 154 23.37 -28.05 -8.46
N GLU A 155 23.03 -27.03 -9.23
CA GLU A 155 23.98 -25.99 -9.63
C GLU A 155 24.32 -25.07 -8.45
N ASP A 156 25.47 -24.45 -8.52
CA ASP A 156 25.90 -23.47 -7.54
C ASP A 156 24.93 -22.27 -7.52
N PRO A 157 24.63 -21.72 -6.33
CA PRO A 157 23.68 -20.62 -6.22
C PRO A 157 24.22 -19.35 -6.89
N VAL A 158 23.37 -18.71 -7.68
CA VAL A 158 23.61 -17.36 -8.19
C VAL A 158 22.95 -16.36 -7.24
N GLN A 159 23.71 -15.35 -6.83
CA GLN A 159 23.25 -14.33 -5.89
C GLN A 159 23.16 -12.97 -6.58
N LYS A 160 22.03 -12.27 -6.35
CA LYS A 160 21.83 -10.88 -6.76
C LYS A 160 21.39 -10.04 -5.56
N VAL A 161 21.78 -8.78 -5.56
CA VAL A 161 21.45 -7.82 -4.51
C VAL A 161 20.69 -6.64 -5.13
N LYS A 162 19.61 -6.24 -4.48
CA LYS A 162 18.86 -5.04 -4.84
C LYS A 162 18.52 -4.23 -3.59
N THR A 163 18.64 -2.92 -3.69
CA THR A 163 18.22 -2.01 -2.63
C THR A 163 16.74 -1.65 -2.82
N TYR A 164 15.96 -1.86 -1.76
CA TYR A 164 14.57 -1.46 -1.67
C TYR A 164 14.41 -0.35 -0.64
N SER A 165 13.38 0.45 -0.83
CA SER A 165 12.95 1.45 0.14
C SER A 165 11.74 0.89 0.89
N VAL A 166 11.91 0.48 2.14
CA VAL A 166 10.79 0.12 3.00
C VAL A 166 10.09 1.40 3.41
N ARG A 167 8.87 1.61 2.88
CA ARG A 167 8.12 2.85 3.07
C ARG A 167 7.60 2.98 4.51
N SER A 168 7.14 4.16 4.85
CA SER A 168 6.50 4.38 6.15
C SER A 168 5.18 3.59 6.27
N ILE A 169 4.85 3.13 7.48
CA ILE A 169 3.52 2.58 7.77
C ILE A 169 2.41 3.60 7.47
N ASN A 170 2.73 4.88 7.53
CA ASN A 170 1.85 5.99 7.21
C ASN A 170 1.71 6.27 5.69
N GLU A 171 2.26 5.40 4.85
CA GLU A 171 2.07 5.48 3.40
C GLU A 171 1.17 4.36 2.90
N CYS A 172 0.00 4.75 2.41
CA CYS A 172 -0.96 3.87 1.76
C CYS A 172 -0.61 3.73 0.27
N LEU A 173 -0.39 2.52 -0.20
CA LEU A 173 -0.30 2.23 -1.63
C LEU A 173 -1.67 2.42 -2.26
N ILE A 174 -1.82 3.38 -3.18
CA ILE A 174 -3.11 3.69 -3.81
C ILE A 174 -3.21 3.23 -5.26
N GLY A 175 -2.10 2.83 -5.86
CA GLY A 175 -2.08 2.26 -7.20
C GLY A 175 -0.67 2.09 -7.74
N TYR A 176 -0.56 1.29 -8.80
CA TYR A 176 0.69 1.08 -9.53
C TYR A 176 0.40 0.91 -11.02
N LYS A 177 1.43 1.05 -11.85
CA LYS A 177 1.39 0.78 -13.28
C LYS A 177 2.28 -0.40 -13.60
N ASP A 178 1.79 -1.30 -14.45
CA ASP A 178 2.59 -2.39 -14.99
C ASP A 178 3.58 -1.90 -16.07
N ALA A 179 4.38 -2.82 -16.60
CA ALA A 179 5.35 -2.52 -17.66
C ALA A 179 4.68 -1.99 -18.97
N GLN A 180 3.38 -2.23 -19.15
CA GLN A 180 2.59 -1.73 -20.26
C GLN A 180 1.90 -0.39 -19.94
N MET A 181 2.18 0.19 -18.77
CA MET A 181 1.59 1.45 -18.26
C MET A 181 0.09 1.36 -17.94
N ASN A 182 -0.48 0.16 -17.81
CA ASN A 182 -1.83 -0.03 -17.30
C ASN A 182 -1.87 0.29 -15.81
N PHE A 183 -2.85 1.09 -15.39
CA PHE A 183 -3.02 1.48 -14.00
C PHE A 183 -3.89 0.46 -13.24
N TYR A 184 -3.41 0.02 -12.08
CA TYR A 184 -4.10 -0.84 -11.13
C TYR A 184 -4.38 -0.06 -9.85
N ASP A 185 -5.66 0.11 -9.53
CA ASP A 185 -6.11 0.79 -8.30
C ASP A 185 -6.00 -0.17 -7.11
N THR A 186 -5.29 0.25 -6.08
CA THR A 186 -5.14 -0.46 -4.81
C THR A 186 -5.73 0.32 -3.63
N GLY A 187 -6.62 1.25 -3.90
CA GLY A 187 -7.28 2.11 -2.91
C GLY A 187 -8.02 1.36 -1.81
N ILE A 188 -8.28 0.06 -1.97
CA ILE A 188 -8.81 -0.80 -0.91
C ILE A 188 -7.93 -0.76 0.36
N TYR A 189 -6.64 -0.48 0.23
CA TYR A 189 -5.73 -0.36 1.38
C TYR A 189 -6.03 0.83 2.30
N PHE A 190 -6.83 1.80 1.90
CA PHE A 190 -7.34 2.81 2.85
C PHE A 190 -8.13 2.19 4.00
N ALA A 191 -8.79 1.04 3.77
CA ALA A 191 -9.47 0.32 4.82
C ALA A 191 -8.53 -0.14 5.96
N ALA A 192 -7.24 -0.29 5.70
CA ALA A 192 -6.24 -0.69 6.70
C ALA A 192 -6.08 0.35 7.83
N TYR A 193 -6.33 1.62 7.53
CA TYR A 193 -6.23 2.71 8.50
C TYR A 193 -7.49 2.94 9.32
N VAL A 194 -8.62 2.35 8.93
CA VAL A 194 -9.83 2.36 9.74
C VAL A 194 -9.67 1.32 10.85
N ASN A 195 -9.80 1.72 12.12
CA ASN A 195 -9.62 0.84 13.26
C ASN A 195 -10.65 1.15 14.35
N GLU A 196 -11.78 0.48 14.29
CA GLU A 196 -12.89 0.61 15.25
C GLU A 196 -12.59 0.02 16.62
N GLU A 197 -11.59 -0.86 16.73
CA GLU A 197 -11.19 -1.53 17.98
C GLU A 197 -10.04 -0.81 18.69
N HIS A 198 -9.57 0.31 18.15
CA HIS A 198 -8.48 1.07 18.75
C HIS A 198 -8.89 1.61 20.14
N PRO A 199 -8.05 1.49 21.19
CA PRO A 199 -8.40 1.93 22.55
C PRO A 199 -8.84 3.39 22.63
N MET A 200 -8.25 4.27 21.82
CA MET A 200 -8.64 5.68 21.76
C MET A 200 -10.05 5.91 21.23
N ILE A 201 -10.58 5.01 20.38
CA ILE A 201 -11.96 5.12 19.87
C ILE A 201 -12.95 5.03 21.02
N ASP A 202 -12.77 4.09 21.96
CA ASP A 202 -13.60 3.98 23.15
C ASP A 202 -13.54 5.24 24.02
N GLN A 203 -12.37 5.85 24.14
CA GLN A 203 -12.23 7.12 24.86
C GLN A 203 -13.00 8.23 24.16
N LEU A 204 -12.85 8.39 22.85
CA LEU A 204 -13.55 9.40 22.05
C LEU A 204 -15.09 9.22 22.13
N LEU A 205 -15.57 7.97 22.10
CA LEU A 205 -17.00 7.69 22.24
C LEU A 205 -17.51 8.11 23.64
N ARG A 206 -16.75 7.88 24.71
CA ARG A 206 -17.11 8.38 26.05
C ARG A 206 -17.12 9.91 26.11
N GLU A 207 -16.17 10.58 25.48
CA GLU A 207 -16.13 12.04 25.38
C GLU A 207 -17.34 12.57 24.59
N ALA A 208 -17.70 11.90 23.49
CA ALA A 208 -18.90 12.28 22.73
C ALA A 208 -20.19 12.13 23.55
N LEU A 209 -20.32 11.10 24.38
CA LEU A 209 -21.45 10.97 25.33
C LEU A 209 -21.47 12.08 26.38
N ASN A 210 -20.29 12.52 26.84
CA ASN A 210 -20.20 13.63 27.81
C ASN A 210 -20.68 14.98 27.25
N THR A 211 -20.79 15.12 25.93
CA THR A 211 -21.43 16.30 25.29
C THR A 211 -22.91 16.39 25.56
N ARG A 212 -23.58 15.29 25.94
CA ARG A 212 -25.01 15.14 26.19
C ARG A 212 -25.90 15.36 24.96
N ILE A 213 -25.35 15.42 23.76
CA ILE A 213 -26.10 15.46 22.49
C ILE A 213 -26.89 14.17 22.32
N VAL A 214 -26.25 13.02 22.64
CA VAL A 214 -26.89 11.72 22.74
C VAL A 214 -26.61 11.10 24.11
N ARG A 215 -27.54 10.29 24.61
CA ARG A 215 -27.38 9.60 25.90
C ARG A 215 -26.68 8.25 25.74
N ARG A 216 -26.74 7.67 24.55
CA ARG A 216 -26.13 6.40 24.17
C ARG A 216 -26.00 6.31 22.66
N PHE A 217 -25.07 5.53 22.18
CA PHE A 217 -24.99 5.13 20.80
C PHE A 217 -25.86 3.91 20.55
N VAL A 218 -26.69 3.95 19.52
CA VAL A 218 -27.67 2.90 19.19
C VAL A 218 -27.54 2.45 17.73
N GLY A 219 -26.51 2.94 17.03
CA GLY A 219 -26.29 2.62 15.61
C GLY A 219 -27.48 3.02 14.75
N LEU A 220 -27.93 2.10 13.92
CA LEU A 220 -29.04 2.31 12.98
C LEU A 220 -30.44 2.13 13.61
N GLN A 221 -30.55 2.10 14.94
CA GLN A 221 -31.83 2.03 15.61
C GLN A 221 -32.47 3.42 15.69
N ASN A 222 -33.82 3.45 15.68
CA ASN A 222 -34.64 4.64 15.83
C ASN A 222 -34.56 5.65 14.66
N GLY A 223 -34.17 5.20 13.47
CA GLY A 223 -34.27 5.93 12.23
C GLY A 223 -33.19 6.97 11.98
N GLU A 224 -33.28 7.59 10.83
CA GLU A 224 -32.24 8.47 10.24
C GLU A 224 -31.92 9.69 11.12
N SER A 225 -32.91 10.34 11.72
CA SER A 225 -32.70 11.48 12.63
C SER A 225 -31.85 11.12 13.84
N GLN A 226 -31.98 9.89 14.35
CA GLN A 226 -31.17 9.44 15.47
C GLN A 226 -29.74 9.12 15.03
N VAL A 227 -29.55 8.59 13.80
CA VAL A 227 -28.22 8.41 13.20
C VAL A 227 -27.52 9.76 13.04
N ASP A 228 -28.21 10.77 12.47
CA ASP A 228 -27.66 12.12 12.32
C ASP A 228 -27.23 12.74 13.66
N LYS A 229 -28.02 12.56 14.73
CA LYS A 229 -27.65 13.03 16.08
C LYS A 229 -26.39 12.35 16.61
N GLN A 230 -26.21 11.06 16.34
CA GLN A 230 -24.98 10.33 16.76
C GLN A 230 -23.76 10.85 16.00
N ILE A 231 -23.87 11.02 14.68
CA ILE A 231 -22.77 11.58 13.88
C ILE A 231 -22.44 13.01 14.31
N TYR A 232 -23.46 13.83 14.57
CA TYR A 232 -23.24 15.19 15.11
C TYR A 232 -22.59 15.19 16.49
N ALA A 233 -22.89 14.23 17.36
CA ALA A 233 -22.21 14.12 18.65
C ALA A 233 -20.70 13.83 18.50
N LEU A 234 -20.34 12.98 17.53
CA LEU A 234 -18.94 12.73 17.18
C LEU A 234 -18.27 13.98 16.61
N TRP A 235 -18.92 14.67 15.70
CA TRP A 235 -18.46 15.93 15.12
C TRP A 235 -18.17 16.98 16.21
N PHE A 236 -19.16 17.26 17.05
CA PHE A 236 -19.06 18.25 18.10
C PHE A 236 -17.96 17.94 19.13
N MET A 237 -17.80 16.67 19.49
CA MET A 237 -16.72 16.22 20.36
C MET A 237 -15.34 16.47 19.73
N LEU A 238 -15.16 16.12 18.46
CA LEU A 238 -13.89 16.34 17.75
C LEU A 238 -13.58 17.82 17.56
N GLN A 239 -14.59 18.67 17.29
CA GLN A 239 -14.39 20.12 17.26
C GLN A 239 -13.88 20.66 18.61
N LYS A 240 -14.40 20.14 19.74
CA LYS A 240 -13.90 20.52 21.08
C LYS A 240 -12.45 20.11 21.35
N ARG A 241 -11.92 19.17 20.60
CA ARG A 241 -10.50 18.77 20.67
C ARG A 241 -9.58 19.68 19.88
N ASN A 242 -10.12 20.73 19.24
CA ASN A 242 -9.36 21.70 18.45
C ASN A 242 -8.49 21.06 17.37
N PHE A 243 -9.04 20.10 16.62
CA PHE A 243 -8.39 19.59 15.43
C PHE A 243 -8.17 20.72 14.44
N THR A 244 -6.99 20.76 13.83
CA THR A 244 -6.67 21.68 12.75
C THR A 244 -6.51 20.94 11.45
N TYR A 245 -7.02 21.52 10.37
CA TYR A 245 -6.77 20.99 9.02
C TYR A 245 -5.35 21.32 8.60
N SER A 246 -4.63 20.31 8.13
CA SER A 246 -3.28 20.48 7.57
C SER A 246 -3.20 19.80 6.21
N SER A 247 -3.11 20.60 5.16
CA SER A 247 -2.93 20.11 3.79
C SER A 247 -1.53 19.57 3.51
N VAL A 248 -0.61 19.62 4.49
CA VAL A 248 0.75 19.09 4.38
C VAL A 248 0.73 17.57 4.39
N SER A 249 0.24 17.00 3.32
CA SER A 249 0.22 15.56 3.07
C SER A 249 0.83 15.25 1.71
N ASN A 250 1.91 15.94 1.36
CA ASN A 250 2.56 15.67 0.11
C ASN A 250 2.93 14.18 0.08
N SER A 251 2.41 13.48 -0.93
CA SER A 251 2.96 12.19 -1.28
C SER A 251 4.46 12.38 -1.48
N ILE A 252 5.23 11.75 -0.62
CA ILE A 252 6.67 11.90 -0.61
C ILE A 252 7.28 11.09 -1.76
N LEU A 253 6.47 10.18 -2.35
CA LEU A 253 6.90 9.31 -3.41
C LEU A 253 6.77 9.99 -4.77
N SER A 254 7.91 10.44 -5.31
CA SER A 254 8.03 10.87 -6.70
C SER A 254 8.28 9.63 -7.58
N SER A 255 7.23 9.04 -8.14
CA SER A 255 7.31 7.87 -9.01
C SER A 255 6.30 7.98 -10.14
N ASN A 256 6.68 7.46 -11.33
CA ASN A 256 5.78 7.34 -12.48
C ASN A 256 5.07 5.99 -12.55
N VAL A 257 5.49 5.03 -11.72
CA VAL A 257 5.00 3.66 -11.73
C VAL A 257 4.22 3.27 -10.48
N VAL A 258 4.49 3.88 -9.33
CA VAL A 258 3.79 3.58 -8.09
C VAL A 258 3.29 4.86 -7.42
N PHE A 259 2.11 4.81 -6.84
CA PHE A 259 1.43 5.96 -6.25
C PHE A 259 1.06 5.64 -4.80
N SER A 260 1.39 6.53 -3.90
CA SER A 260 1.06 6.42 -2.49
C SER A 260 0.42 7.70 -1.96
N GLN A 261 -0.32 7.56 -0.88
CA GLN A 261 -0.94 8.64 -0.13
C GLN A 261 -0.50 8.55 1.33
N ARG A 262 -0.06 9.65 1.91
CA ARG A 262 0.18 9.71 3.34
C ARG A 262 -1.14 9.66 4.10
N VAL A 263 -1.20 8.76 5.08
CA VAL A 263 -2.34 8.60 6.00
C VAL A 263 -1.76 8.45 7.40
N ARG A 264 -2.13 9.32 8.32
CA ARG A 264 -1.73 9.19 9.72
C ARG A 264 -2.46 8.00 10.35
N THR A 265 -1.77 7.27 11.21
CA THR A 265 -2.43 6.34 12.12
C THR A 265 -3.33 7.11 13.08
N LEU A 266 -4.26 6.43 13.76
CA LEU A 266 -5.13 7.09 14.72
C LEU A 266 -4.33 7.75 15.85
N ASP A 267 -3.27 7.11 16.35
CA ASP A 267 -2.40 7.68 17.37
C ASP A 267 -1.73 8.97 16.87
N ASP A 268 -1.10 8.93 15.69
CA ASP A 268 -0.42 10.10 15.13
C ASP A 268 -1.37 11.27 14.88
N ALA A 269 -2.61 10.98 14.42
CA ALA A 269 -3.62 12.00 14.16
C ALA A 269 -4.15 12.61 15.47
N LEU A 270 -4.38 11.81 16.51
CA LEU A 270 -4.88 12.25 17.81
C LEU A 270 -3.81 12.99 18.61
N GLU A 271 -2.56 12.54 18.55
CA GLU A 271 -1.44 13.18 19.25
C GLU A 271 -1.11 14.55 18.64
N SER A 272 -1.06 14.65 17.32
CA SER A 272 -0.77 15.93 16.66
C SER A 272 -1.94 16.89 16.62
N SER A 273 -3.18 16.43 16.81
CA SER A 273 -4.42 17.17 16.56
C SER A 273 -4.49 17.79 15.15
N GLN A 274 -3.77 17.19 14.18
CA GLN A 274 -3.75 17.61 12.80
C GLN A 274 -4.29 16.50 11.89
N ILE A 275 -5.22 16.85 11.03
CA ILE A 275 -5.83 15.92 10.07
C ILE A 275 -5.81 16.53 8.67
N ASN A 276 -5.64 15.67 7.68
CA ASN A 276 -5.96 15.99 6.29
C ASN A 276 -7.32 15.36 5.91
N CYS A 277 -7.72 15.47 4.64
CA CYS A 277 -8.98 14.90 4.16
C CYS A 277 -9.05 13.37 4.33
N VAL A 278 -7.93 12.67 4.18
CA VAL A 278 -7.87 11.21 4.36
C VAL A 278 -7.91 10.84 5.84
N ASP A 279 -7.08 11.49 6.65
CA ASP A 279 -7.00 11.25 8.10
C ASP A 279 -8.36 11.46 8.78
N GLY A 280 -9.04 12.57 8.45
CA GLY A 280 -10.39 12.87 8.95
C GLY A 280 -11.41 11.82 8.51
N SER A 281 -11.35 11.39 7.26
CA SER A 281 -12.26 10.37 6.72
C SER A 281 -12.07 9.02 7.41
N VAL A 282 -10.84 8.56 7.63
CA VAL A 282 -10.58 7.27 8.31
C VAL A 282 -10.89 7.34 9.80
N LEU A 283 -10.66 8.49 10.47
CA LEU A 283 -11.05 8.70 11.88
C LEU A 283 -12.58 8.61 12.04
N PHE A 284 -13.35 9.34 11.22
CA PHE A 284 -14.81 9.25 11.24
C PHE A 284 -15.30 7.85 10.90
N ALA A 285 -14.69 7.19 9.91
CA ALA A 285 -15.02 5.81 9.56
C ALA A 285 -14.80 4.85 10.75
N SER A 286 -13.71 5.02 11.51
CA SER A 286 -13.43 4.23 12.72
C SER A 286 -14.48 4.45 13.79
N LEU A 287 -14.84 5.71 14.08
CA LEU A 287 -15.88 6.07 15.05
C LEU A 287 -17.26 5.53 14.64
N MET A 288 -17.64 5.67 13.37
CA MET A 288 -18.92 5.16 12.84
C MET A 288 -19.02 3.64 12.96
N ARG A 289 -17.96 2.93 12.58
CA ARG A 289 -17.91 1.47 12.72
C ARG A 289 -18.07 1.02 14.16
N ALA A 290 -17.39 1.69 15.10
CA ALA A 290 -17.47 1.38 16.54
C ALA A 290 -18.90 1.53 17.11
N ILE A 291 -19.74 2.35 16.49
CA ILE A 291 -21.15 2.52 16.87
C ILE A 291 -22.12 1.77 15.93
N ASN A 292 -21.63 0.79 15.15
CA ASN A 292 -22.41 -0.02 14.22
C ASN A 292 -23.12 0.78 13.11
N ILE A 293 -22.48 1.81 12.60
CA ILE A 293 -22.87 2.51 11.38
C ILE A 293 -21.82 2.20 10.32
N GLU A 294 -22.24 1.70 9.15
CA GLU A 294 -21.32 1.36 8.08
C GLU A 294 -20.88 2.61 7.31
N PRO A 295 -19.60 3.00 7.38
CA PRO A 295 -19.08 4.13 6.62
C PRO A 295 -18.63 3.71 5.23
N VAL A 296 -18.48 4.72 4.37
CA VAL A 296 -17.93 4.60 3.02
C VAL A 296 -16.83 5.63 2.86
N LEU A 297 -15.61 5.21 2.52
CA LEU A 297 -14.56 6.15 2.10
C LEU A 297 -14.78 6.49 0.63
N ILE A 298 -14.83 7.78 0.33
CA ILE A 298 -15.09 8.29 -1.02
C ILE A 298 -13.93 9.17 -1.45
N ARG A 299 -13.21 8.73 -2.47
CA ARG A 299 -12.13 9.51 -3.10
C ARG A 299 -12.61 10.05 -4.44
N ILE A 300 -12.35 11.31 -4.65
CA ILE A 300 -12.46 12.02 -5.93
C ILE A 300 -11.08 12.59 -6.30
N PRO A 301 -10.85 13.09 -7.50
CA PRO A 301 -9.56 13.67 -7.85
C PRO A 301 -9.10 14.74 -6.86
N GLY A 302 -7.96 14.47 -6.19
CA GLY A 302 -7.33 15.39 -5.23
C GLY A 302 -7.99 15.50 -3.86
N HIS A 303 -9.06 14.73 -3.56
CA HIS A 303 -9.79 14.86 -2.31
C HIS A 303 -10.42 13.55 -1.82
N MET A 304 -10.68 13.48 -0.51
CA MET A 304 -11.40 12.38 0.13
C MET A 304 -12.35 12.91 1.20
N PHE A 305 -13.53 12.32 1.28
CA PHE A 305 -14.53 12.56 2.34
C PHE A 305 -15.21 11.24 2.73
N VAL A 306 -16.01 11.26 3.80
CA VAL A 306 -16.68 10.06 4.29
C VAL A 306 -18.16 10.09 3.99
N GLY A 307 -18.70 8.95 3.55
CA GLY A 307 -20.14 8.68 3.54
C GLY A 307 -20.53 7.68 4.63
N TYR A 308 -21.81 7.55 4.90
CA TYR A 308 -22.35 6.55 5.81
C TYR A 308 -23.81 6.22 5.49
N TYR A 309 -24.18 4.97 5.69
CA TYR A 309 -25.58 4.55 5.55
C TYR A 309 -26.34 4.85 6.84
N SER A 310 -27.50 5.49 6.70
CA SER A 310 -28.38 5.81 7.84
C SER A 310 -29.49 4.78 8.08
N ASP A 311 -29.52 3.72 7.25
CA ASP A 311 -30.48 2.62 7.36
C ASP A 311 -29.83 1.25 7.10
N LYS A 312 -30.50 0.17 7.56
CA LYS A 312 -30.01 -1.20 7.44
C LYS A 312 -30.04 -1.75 6.01
N LYS A 313 -30.92 -1.20 5.16
CA LYS A 313 -31.06 -1.63 3.76
C LYS A 313 -30.04 -0.97 2.85
N LYS A 314 -29.30 0.03 3.39
CA LYS A 314 -28.32 0.82 2.64
C LYS A 314 -28.93 1.59 1.47
N GLU A 315 -30.15 2.07 1.65
CA GLU A 315 -30.87 2.89 0.67
C GLU A 315 -30.53 4.39 0.84
N ASN A 316 -30.25 4.82 2.09
CA ASN A 316 -29.98 6.22 2.45
C ASN A 316 -28.50 6.43 2.75
N LEU A 317 -27.76 6.92 1.76
CA LEU A 317 -26.37 7.29 1.87
C LEU A 317 -26.24 8.79 2.15
N ASN A 318 -25.56 9.12 3.22
CA ASN A 318 -25.25 10.47 3.66
C ASN A 318 -23.75 10.73 3.54
N PHE A 319 -23.36 12.00 3.45
CA PHE A 319 -21.96 12.39 3.25
C PHE A 319 -21.54 13.44 4.28
N LEU A 320 -20.24 13.49 4.59
CA LEU A 320 -19.66 14.42 5.55
C LEU A 320 -18.25 14.84 5.10
N GLU A 321 -18.04 16.13 4.97
CA GLU A 321 -16.74 16.74 4.70
C GLU A 321 -15.95 16.91 5.99
N THR A 322 -14.87 16.14 6.15
CA THR A 322 -14.15 16.11 7.41
C THR A 322 -13.10 17.23 7.54
N THR A 323 -12.75 17.89 6.44
CA THR A 323 -11.81 19.03 6.47
C THR A 323 -12.40 20.28 7.09
N MET A 324 -13.73 20.34 7.19
CA MET A 324 -14.45 21.41 7.85
C MET A 324 -14.59 21.21 9.38
N LEU A 325 -13.90 20.21 9.94
CA LEU A 325 -13.96 19.90 11.38
C LEU A 325 -13.28 20.96 12.24
N GLY A 326 -12.19 21.55 11.75
CA GLY A 326 -11.42 22.56 12.47
C GLY A 326 -12.03 23.96 12.44
N ASP A 327 -11.22 24.95 12.78
CA ASP A 327 -11.54 26.35 12.53
C ASP A 327 -11.31 26.66 11.04
N VAL A 328 -12.40 26.72 10.30
CA VAL A 328 -12.39 26.90 8.86
C VAL A 328 -13.15 28.17 8.48
N ASN A 329 -12.63 28.87 7.50
CA ASN A 329 -13.39 29.91 6.83
C ASN A 329 -14.40 29.24 5.88
N LEU A 330 -15.68 29.36 6.18
CA LEU A 330 -16.74 28.76 5.37
C LEU A 330 -16.83 29.36 3.96
N ASP A 331 -16.38 30.59 3.75
CA ASP A 331 -16.35 31.25 2.44
C ASP A 331 -15.44 30.53 1.46
N ASP A 332 -14.39 29.85 1.93
CA ASP A 332 -13.52 29.03 1.08
C ASP A 332 -14.26 27.83 0.46
N PHE A 333 -15.31 27.34 1.10
CA PHE A 333 -16.15 26.24 0.63
C PHE A 333 -17.41 26.72 -0.11
N PHE A 334 -17.90 27.90 0.23
CA PHE A 334 -19.14 28.49 -0.30
C PHE A 334 -18.96 29.96 -0.69
N PRO A 335 -18.12 30.25 -1.68
CA PRO A 335 -17.78 31.64 -2.04
C PRO A 335 -18.96 32.44 -2.58
N GLU A 336 -20.06 31.78 -2.97
CA GLU A 336 -21.28 32.44 -3.49
C GLU A 336 -22.28 32.78 -2.40
N GLU A 337 -22.04 32.37 -1.14
CA GLU A 337 -22.92 32.60 -0.02
C GLU A 337 -22.34 33.65 0.93
N ASN A 338 -23.17 34.57 1.41
CA ASN A 338 -22.79 35.50 2.47
C ASN A 338 -22.93 34.81 3.83
N LEU A 339 -21.89 34.05 4.25
CA LEU A 339 -21.91 33.26 5.49
C LEU A 339 -21.57 34.10 6.73
N ASP A 340 -21.01 35.28 6.59
CA ASP A 340 -20.74 36.19 7.70
C ASP A 340 -22.01 36.53 8.46
N SER A 341 -23.08 36.83 7.74
CA SER A 341 -24.39 37.10 8.36
C SER A 341 -25.02 35.89 9.07
N LEU A 342 -24.64 34.66 8.64
CA LEU A 342 -25.09 33.41 9.26
C LEU A 342 -24.27 33.05 10.50
N SER A 343 -23.05 33.54 10.63
CA SER A 343 -22.13 33.23 11.73
C SER A 343 -22.20 34.26 12.87
N GLU A 344 -22.61 35.50 12.56
CA GLU A 344 -22.61 36.60 13.51
C GLU A 344 -23.52 36.33 14.74
N GLY A 345 -22.97 36.53 15.93
CA GLY A 345 -23.68 36.39 17.20
C GLY A 345 -24.04 34.96 17.65
N LYS A 346 -23.58 33.91 16.92
CA LYS A 346 -23.81 32.51 17.29
C LYS A 346 -22.91 32.03 18.42
N SER A 347 -23.49 31.24 19.32
CA SER A 347 -22.76 30.48 20.30
C SER A 347 -21.91 29.37 19.63
N GLN A 348 -20.88 28.87 20.34
CA GLN A 348 -20.04 27.77 19.85
C GLN A 348 -20.87 26.54 19.42
N THR A 349 -21.94 26.24 20.13
CA THR A 349 -22.82 25.10 19.78
C THR A 349 -23.60 25.35 18.49
N GLU A 350 -24.08 26.57 18.28
CA GLU A 350 -24.78 26.96 17.04
C GLU A 350 -23.81 27.00 15.85
N MET A 351 -22.59 27.49 16.06
CA MET A 351 -21.55 27.44 15.05
C MET A 351 -21.19 26.01 14.67
N SER A 352 -21.02 25.14 15.68
CA SER A 352 -20.76 23.72 15.43
C SER A 352 -21.87 23.05 14.60
N ARG A 353 -23.14 23.37 14.89
CA ARG A 353 -24.26 22.82 14.12
C ARG A 353 -24.29 23.40 12.69
N LEU A 354 -23.98 24.68 12.52
CA LEU A 354 -23.87 25.31 11.22
C LEU A 354 -22.78 24.64 10.37
N THR A 355 -21.57 24.53 10.89
CA THR A 355 -20.44 23.89 10.19
C THR A 355 -20.71 22.43 9.87
N TYR A 356 -21.33 21.68 10.77
CA TYR A 356 -21.76 20.30 10.51
C TYR A 356 -22.75 20.20 9.34
N ASN A 357 -23.76 21.06 9.31
CA ASN A 357 -24.74 21.07 8.23
C ASN A 357 -24.09 21.47 6.89
N LYS A 358 -23.21 22.46 6.89
CA LYS A 358 -22.46 22.89 5.72
C LYS A 358 -21.48 21.81 5.24
N ALA A 359 -20.85 21.08 6.14
CA ALA A 359 -20.00 19.94 5.80
C ALA A 359 -20.76 18.82 5.10
N LYS A 360 -22.00 18.53 5.53
CA LYS A 360 -22.89 17.58 4.85
C LYS A 360 -23.32 18.09 3.47
N GLU A 361 -23.67 19.35 3.38
CA GLU A 361 -24.07 20.01 2.12
C GLU A 361 -22.95 19.95 1.08
N TYR A 362 -21.73 20.37 1.47
CA TYR A 362 -20.56 20.37 0.61
C TYR A 362 -20.21 18.97 0.11
N ALA A 363 -20.13 17.99 1.01
CA ALA A 363 -19.81 16.61 0.63
C ALA A 363 -20.88 16.02 -0.30
N THR A 364 -22.19 16.35 -0.07
CA THR A 364 -23.27 15.91 -0.93
C THR A 364 -23.19 16.53 -2.32
N LYS A 365 -22.84 17.83 -2.41
CA LYS A 365 -22.61 18.51 -3.69
C LYS A 365 -21.44 17.87 -4.43
N LYS A 366 -20.33 17.61 -3.74
CA LYS A 366 -19.15 16.96 -4.32
C LYS A 366 -19.44 15.53 -4.78
N TYR A 367 -20.16 14.75 -4.02
CA TYR A 367 -20.56 13.41 -4.47
C TYR A 367 -21.39 13.45 -5.76
N LYS A 368 -22.39 14.32 -5.84
CA LYS A 368 -23.24 14.47 -7.04
C LYS A 368 -22.42 14.93 -8.27
N GLU A 369 -21.46 15.82 -8.07
CA GLU A 369 -20.57 16.30 -9.14
C GLU A 369 -19.74 15.16 -9.76
N PHE A 370 -19.31 14.20 -8.96
CA PHE A 370 -18.46 13.08 -9.38
C PHE A 370 -19.16 11.73 -9.45
N GLU A 371 -20.48 11.68 -9.25
CA GLU A 371 -21.25 10.43 -9.10
C GLU A 371 -21.07 9.47 -10.26
N ASP A 372 -21.12 9.97 -11.50
CA ASP A 372 -20.95 9.14 -12.70
C ASP A 372 -19.52 8.57 -12.80
N GLN A 373 -18.53 9.37 -12.44
CA GLN A 373 -17.13 8.92 -12.43
C GLN A 373 -16.90 7.87 -11.34
N ILE A 374 -17.46 8.06 -10.16
CA ILE A 374 -17.39 7.11 -9.04
C ILE A 374 -18.05 5.78 -9.43
N LYS A 375 -19.28 5.83 -9.98
CA LYS A 375 -20.02 4.63 -10.43
C LYS A 375 -19.32 3.94 -11.59
N GLY A 376 -18.73 4.70 -12.51
CA GLY A 376 -17.96 4.20 -13.65
C GLY A 376 -16.54 3.73 -13.28
N LYS A 377 -16.14 3.81 -12.02
CA LYS A 377 -14.75 3.54 -11.55
C LYS A 377 -13.71 4.33 -12.36
N GLY A 378 -14.00 5.61 -12.53
CA GLY A 378 -13.11 6.54 -13.23
C GLY A 378 -11.74 6.68 -12.55
N PRO A 379 -10.75 7.20 -13.26
CA PRO A 379 -9.42 7.36 -12.71
C PRO A 379 -9.44 8.27 -11.46
N ASN A 380 -8.68 7.89 -10.44
CA ASN A 380 -8.59 8.60 -9.16
C ASN A 380 -9.91 8.73 -8.38
N THR A 381 -10.91 7.92 -8.68
CA THR A 381 -12.15 7.81 -7.89
C THR A 381 -12.19 6.50 -7.12
N LEU A 382 -12.84 6.51 -5.95
CA LEU A 382 -13.02 5.33 -5.11
C LEU A 382 -14.35 5.44 -4.36
N PHE A 383 -15.09 4.32 -4.31
CA PHE A 383 -16.22 4.11 -3.43
C PHE A 383 -15.96 2.84 -2.63
N LEU A 384 -15.53 3.00 -1.37
CA LEU A 384 -15.07 1.90 -0.53
C LEU A 384 -15.92 1.79 0.75
N PRO A 385 -16.98 0.97 0.74
CA PRO A 385 -17.69 0.64 1.97
C PRO A 385 -16.77 -0.13 2.92
N ILE A 386 -16.71 0.28 4.18
CA ILE A 386 -15.96 -0.44 5.21
C ILE A 386 -16.89 -1.49 5.83
N SER A 387 -17.31 -2.40 4.99
CA SER A 387 -18.23 -3.49 5.31
C SER A 387 -17.48 -4.69 5.95
N LYS A 388 -18.24 -5.71 6.33
CA LYS A 388 -17.67 -6.99 6.80
C LYS A 388 -16.84 -7.66 5.71
N GLU A 389 -17.27 -7.58 4.45
CA GLU A 389 -16.57 -8.14 3.30
C GLU A 389 -15.22 -7.43 3.05
N THR A 390 -15.19 -6.11 3.21
CA THR A 390 -13.93 -5.34 3.13
C THR A 390 -13.00 -5.71 4.27
N ARG A 391 -13.53 -5.86 5.50
CA ARG A 391 -12.74 -6.29 6.67
C ARG A 391 -12.21 -7.71 6.56
N ALA A 392 -12.94 -8.62 5.90
CA ALA A 392 -12.45 -9.96 5.62
C ALA A 392 -11.23 -9.97 4.68
N LYS A 393 -11.05 -8.93 3.88
CA LYS A 393 -9.94 -8.78 2.93
C LYS A 393 -8.78 -7.97 3.48
N ILE A 394 -9.08 -6.89 4.17
CA ILE A 394 -8.09 -5.91 4.65
C ILE A 394 -8.28 -5.72 6.14
N GLN A 395 -7.27 -6.10 6.90
CA GLN A 395 -7.24 -5.88 8.35
C GLN A 395 -6.72 -4.50 8.70
N SER A 396 -7.11 -4.02 9.87
CA SER A 396 -6.54 -2.81 10.44
C SER A 396 -5.04 -3.01 10.71
N ILE A 397 -4.23 -2.04 10.32
CA ILE A 397 -2.78 -2.07 10.58
C ILE A 397 -2.44 -1.81 12.05
N GLY A 398 -3.38 -1.38 12.87
CA GLY A 398 -3.38 -1.17 14.31
C GLY A 398 -2.04 -0.84 14.96
N ARG A 399 -1.97 0.23 15.68
CA ARG A 399 -1.02 0.45 16.76
C ARG A 399 -1.77 0.44 18.06
#